data_dd3d8a3f9cb3ce813a7cdd5c248ba484
#
_entry.id   dd3d8a3f9cb3ce813a7cdd5c248ba484
#
_cell.length_a   1.000
_cell.length_b   1.000
_cell.length_c   1.000
_cell.angle_alpha   90.00
_cell.angle_beta   90.00
_cell.angle_gamma   90.00
#
_symmetry.space_group_name_H-M   'P 1'
#
loop_
_entity.id
_entity.type
_entity.pdbx_description
1 polymer ?
#
loop_
_entity_poly.entity_id
_entity_poly.type
_entity_poly.pdbx_seq_one_letter_code
_entity_poly.pdbx_strand_id
1 'polypeptide(L)'
;MAEYERGGAALERRWAELVDSTTPNGTTCAAESVIAHARQGAKDLSAMLTRTATALERTAQLADRHAEVREQAGDGDSAAEERQAAERARTAAERARAQTAEWLKASESPTS
;
A
#
# COMPACT_ATOMS: atom_id res chain seq x y z
N MET A 1 -20.82 1.20 -16.05
CA MET A 1 -21.68 0.81 -14.92
C MET A 1 -22.13 -0.64 -14.96
N ALA A 2 -22.58 -1.15 -16.09
CA ALA A 2 -22.99 -2.57 -16.19
C ALA A 2 -21.85 -3.56 -15.93
N GLU A 3 -20.64 -3.22 -16.32
CA GLU A 3 -19.45 -4.07 -16.07
C GLU A 3 -19.05 -4.13 -14.60
N TYR A 4 -19.21 -3.02 -13.89
CA TYR A 4 -18.95 -2.94 -12.45
C TYR A 4 -19.95 -3.78 -11.65
N GLU A 5 -21.22 -3.71 -12.02
CA GLU A 5 -22.26 -4.52 -11.38
C GLU A 5 -22.07 -6.01 -11.63
N ARG A 6 -21.64 -6.39 -12.82
CA ARG A 6 -21.31 -7.79 -13.13
C ARG A 6 -20.13 -8.31 -12.34
N GLY A 7 -19.10 -7.47 -12.13
CA GLY A 7 -17.95 -7.82 -11.31
C GLY A 7 -18.31 -8.07 -9.86
N GLY A 8 -19.16 -7.21 -9.28
CA GLY A 8 -19.66 -7.36 -7.93
C GLY A 8 -20.49 -8.61 -7.73
N ALA A 9 -21.41 -8.88 -8.67
CA ALA A 9 -22.26 -10.07 -8.62
C ALA A 9 -21.45 -11.37 -8.75
N ALA A 10 -20.37 -11.39 -9.56
CA ALA A 10 -19.49 -12.53 -9.70
C ALA A 10 -18.71 -12.81 -8.42
N LEU A 11 -18.24 -11.77 -7.72
CA LEU A 11 -17.56 -11.88 -6.44
C LEU A 11 -18.50 -12.39 -5.35
N GLU A 12 -19.72 -11.89 -5.30
CA GLU A 12 -20.73 -12.35 -4.34
C GLU A 12 -21.09 -13.81 -4.55
N ARG A 13 -21.22 -14.26 -5.80
CA ARG A 13 -21.47 -15.65 -6.12
C ARG A 13 -20.32 -16.56 -5.69
N ARG A 14 -19.07 -16.16 -5.94
CA ARG A 14 -17.90 -16.91 -5.48
C ARG A 14 -17.87 -17.03 -3.97
N TRP A 15 -18.20 -15.96 -3.28
CA TRP A 15 -18.24 -15.94 -1.83
C TRP A 15 -19.35 -16.85 -1.31
N ALA A 16 -20.56 -16.81 -1.91
CA ALA A 16 -21.67 -17.68 -1.56
C ALA A 16 -21.35 -19.16 -1.82
N GLU A 17 -20.71 -19.48 -2.94
CA GLU A 17 -20.27 -20.85 -3.25
C GLU A 17 -19.27 -21.38 -2.23
N LEU A 18 -18.34 -20.56 -1.78
CA LEU A 18 -17.38 -20.89 -0.73
C LEU A 18 -18.06 -21.19 0.59
N VAL A 19 -19.11 -20.46 0.92
CA VAL A 19 -19.89 -20.66 2.14
C VAL A 19 -20.77 -21.90 2.05
N ASP A 20 -21.43 -22.12 0.90
CA ASP A 20 -22.34 -23.26 0.69
C ASP A 20 -21.64 -24.61 0.54
N SER A 21 -20.39 -24.62 0.07
CA SER A 21 -19.65 -25.86 -0.11
C SER A 21 -18.99 -26.38 1.16
N THR A 22 -19.17 -25.69 2.29
CA THR A 22 -18.50 -26.05 3.54
C THR A 22 -19.31 -27.03 4.37
N THR A 23 -18.80 -28.25 4.54
CA THR A 23 -19.22 -29.16 5.61
C THR A 23 -18.72 -28.57 6.95
N PRO A 24 -19.29 -28.99 8.11
CA PRO A 24 -18.86 -28.44 9.42
C PRO A 24 -17.36 -28.52 9.68
N ASN A 25 -16.68 -29.54 9.20
CA ASN A 25 -15.22 -29.65 9.31
C ASN A 25 -14.49 -28.84 8.24
N GLY A 26 -15.09 -28.68 7.07
CA GLY A 26 -14.57 -27.85 6.00
C GLY A 26 -14.66 -26.35 6.26
N THR A 27 -15.64 -25.93 7.10
CA THR A 27 -15.81 -24.53 7.46
C THR A 27 -14.59 -23.97 8.21
N THR A 28 -14.03 -24.73 9.14
CA THR A 28 -12.83 -24.32 9.90
C THR A 28 -11.62 -24.19 8.99
N CYS A 29 -11.40 -25.16 8.10
CA CYS A 29 -10.30 -25.11 7.13
C CYS A 29 -10.44 -23.94 6.14
N ALA A 30 -11.68 -23.67 5.69
CA ALA A 30 -11.95 -22.56 4.79
C ALA A 30 -11.71 -21.22 5.47
N ALA A 31 -12.12 -21.07 6.74
CA ALA A 31 -11.88 -19.87 7.53
C ALA A 31 -10.38 -19.64 7.75
N GLU A 32 -9.63 -20.67 8.09
CA GLU A 32 -8.18 -20.59 8.26
C GLU A 32 -7.48 -20.21 6.95
N SER A 33 -7.95 -20.77 5.83
CA SER A 33 -7.42 -20.43 4.50
C SER A 33 -7.69 -18.98 4.13
N VAL A 34 -8.89 -18.48 4.42
CA VAL A 34 -9.24 -17.06 4.18
C VAL A 34 -8.37 -16.14 5.04
N ILE A 35 -8.18 -16.47 6.31
CA ILE A 35 -7.32 -15.70 7.22
C ILE A 35 -5.87 -15.71 6.72
N ALA A 36 -5.35 -16.88 6.31
CA ALA A 36 -4.00 -16.98 5.77
C ALA A 36 -3.81 -16.16 4.50
N HIS A 37 -4.81 -16.16 3.61
CA HIS A 37 -4.82 -15.35 2.39
C HIS A 37 -4.86 -13.86 2.70
N ALA A 38 -5.68 -13.44 3.66
CA ALA A 38 -5.77 -12.05 4.09
C ALA A 38 -4.46 -11.57 4.70
N ARG A 39 -3.82 -12.40 5.52
CA ARG A 39 -2.50 -12.10 6.11
C ARG A 39 -1.43 -11.97 5.04
N GLN A 40 -1.42 -12.88 4.07
CA GLN A 40 -0.46 -12.82 2.96
C GLN A 40 -0.66 -11.58 2.11
N GLY A 41 -1.92 -11.23 1.81
CA GLY A 41 -2.25 -10.00 1.09
C GLY A 41 -1.79 -8.75 1.82
N ALA A 42 -1.96 -8.72 3.16
CA ALA A 42 -1.48 -7.61 3.98
C ALA A 42 0.04 -7.49 3.96
N LYS A 43 0.76 -8.62 4.03
CA LYS A 43 2.22 -8.66 3.92
C LYS A 43 2.70 -8.18 2.56
N ASP A 44 2.05 -8.62 1.49
CA ASP A 44 2.40 -8.22 0.12
C ASP A 44 2.18 -6.72 -0.08
N LEU A 45 1.07 -6.19 0.42
CA LEU A 45 0.78 -4.76 0.37
C LEU A 45 1.78 -3.95 1.18
N SER A 46 2.13 -4.42 2.38
CA SER A 46 3.12 -3.78 3.24
C SER A 46 4.49 -3.74 2.58
N ALA A 47 4.90 -4.83 1.93
CA ALA A 47 6.16 -4.88 1.18
C ALA A 47 6.15 -3.90 0.00
N MET A 48 5.04 -3.80 -0.70
CA MET A 48 4.87 -2.85 -1.81
C MET A 48 4.94 -1.40 -1.33
N LEU A 49 4.26 -1.08 -0.23
CA LEU A 49 4.28 0.26 0.36
C LEU A 49 5.67 0.64 0.85
N THR A 50 6.41 -0.31 1.43
CA THR A 50 7.79 -0.09 1.88
C THR A 50 8.71 0.22 0.69
N ARG A 51 8.58 -0.51 -0.40
CA ARG A 51 9.35 -0.24 -1.63
C ARG A 51 8.99 1.12 -2.22
N THR A 52 7.71 1.46 -2.20
CA THR A 52 7.23 2.78 -2.67
C THR A 52 7.83 3.90 -1.82
N ALA A 53 7.82 3.76 -0.50
CA ALA A 53 8.40 4.73 0.42
C ALA A 53 9.90 4.92 0.16
N THR A 54 10.64 3.82 -0.03
CA THR A 54 12.07 3.88 -0.33
C THR A 54 12.33 4.59 -1.66
N ALA A 55 11.53 4.30 -2.69
CA ALA A 55 11.65 4.96 -3.99
C ALA A 55 11.37 6.46 -3.87
N LEU A 56 10.37 6.85 -3.10
CA LEU A 56 10.03 8.26 -2.85
C LEU A 56 11.15 8.98 -2.11
N GLU A 57 11.78 8.35 -1.13
CA GLU A 57 12.92 8.92 -0.41
C GLU A 57 14.12 9.13 -1.33
N ARG A 58 14.39 8.20 -2.23
CA ARG A 58 15.45 8.35 -3.25
C ARG A 58 15.14 9.48 -4.21
N THR A 59 13.86 9.61 -4.61
CA THR A 59 13.40 10.72 -5.45
C THR A 59 13.64 12.05 -4.73
N ALA A 60 13.32 12.13 -3.44
CA ALA A 60 13.55 13.32 -2.63
C ALA A 60 15.03 13.68 -2.55
N GLN A 61 15.91 12.71 -2.33
CA GLN A 61 17.36 12.93 -2.28
C GLN A 61 17.89 13.45 -3.61
N LEU A 62 17.41 12.89 -4.72
CA LEU A 62 17.79 13.35 -6.05
C LEU A 62 17.33 14.78 -6.31
N ALA A 63 16.10 15.11 -5.92
CA ALA A 63 15.58 16.47 -6.05
C ALA A 63 16.39 17.47 -5.23
N ASP A 64 16.80 17.11 -4.02
CA ASP A 64 17.67 17.96 -3.19
C ASP A 64 19.04 18.20 -3.85
N ARG A 65 19.63 17.18 -4.46
CA ARG A 65 20.90 17.33 -5.22
C ARG A 65 20.72 18.25 -6.41
N HIS A 66 19.62 18.12 -7.14
CA HIS A 66 19.30 19.01 -8.24
C HIS A 66 19.12 20.44 -7.76
N ALA A 67 18.47 20.63 -6.59
CA ALA A 67 18.31 21.95 -5.99
C ALA A 67 19.67 22.61 -5.67
N GLU A 68 20.61 21.85 -5.11
CA GLU A 68 21.94 22.34 -4.83
C GLU A 68 22.66 22.80 -6.09
N VAL A 69 22.60 22.00 -7.16
CA VAL A 69 23.20 22.32 -8.45
C VAL A 69 22.59 23.60 -9.03
N ARG A 70 21.27 23.75 -8.96
CA ARG A 70 20.58 24.92 -9.48
C ARG A 70 20.88 26.17 -8.68
N GLU A 71 21.00 26.05 -7.34
CA GLU A 71 21.44 27.18 -6.50
C GLU A 71 22.85 27.64 -6.86
N GLN A 72 23.77 26.71 -7.03
CA GLN A 72 25.13 27.01 -7.42
C GLN A 72 25.21 27.68 -8.81
N ALA A 73 24.25 27.33 -9.68
CA ALA A 73 24.13 27.95 -11.01
C ALA A 73 23.40 29.30 -10.98
N GLY A 74 22.95 29.77 -9.82
CA GLY A 74 22.20 31.02 -9.66
C GLY A 74 20.74 30.96 -9.99
N ASP A 75 20.16 29.75 -10.10
CA ASP A 75 18.76 29.53 -10.40
C ASP A 75 17.98 29.14 -9.12
N GLY A 76 17.77 30.13 -8.27
CA GLY A 76 17.09 29.92 -7.00
C GLY A 76 15.62 29.52 -7.11
N ASP A 77 14.92 29.97 -8.14
CA ASP A 77 13.51 29.65 -8.34
C ASP A 77 13.33 28.17 -8.68
N SER A 78 14.14 27.63 -9.60
CA SER A 78 14.14 26.20 -9.91
C SER A 78 14.60 25.35 -8.72
N ALA A 79 15.57 25.83 -7.95
CA ALA A 79 16.00 25.16 -6.72
C ALA A 79 14.86 25.05 -5.70
N ALA A 80 14.08 26.11 -5.54
CA ALA A 80 12.92 26.11 -4.65
C ALA A 80 11.86 25.11 -5.08
N GLU A 81 11.57 25.02 -6.37
CA GLU A 81 10.64 24.04 -6.93
C GLU A 81 11.10 22.61 -6.67
N GLU A 82 12.40 22.35 -6.85
CA GLU A 82 12.98 21.01 -6.59
C GLU A 82 12.88 20.66 -5.11
N ARG A 83 13.10 21.60 -4.20
CA ARG A 83 12.96 21.38 -2.76
C ARG A 83 11.51 21.11 -2.35
N GLN A 84 10.56 21.77 -2.98
CA GLN A 84 9.14 21.49 -2.76
C GLN A 84 8.78 20.09 -3.24
N ALA A 85 9.31 19.67 -4.37
CA ALA A 85 9.11 18.32 -4.88
C ALA A 85 9.70 17.27 -3.92
N ALA A 86 10.90 17.53 -3.38
CA ALA A 86 11.52 16.67 -2.38
C ALA A 86 10.66 16.55 -1.12
N GLU A 87 10.12 17.65 -0.65
CA GLU A 87 9.26 17.68 0.54
C GLU A 87 7.97 16.88 0.32
N ARG A 88 7.34 17.04 -0.85
CA ARG A 88 6.15 16.25 -1.21
C ARG A 88 6.46 14.75 -1.25
N ALA A 89 7.61 14.38 -1.80
CA ALA A 89 8.04 12.99 -1.86
C ALA A 89 8.29 12.41 -0.46
N ARG A 90 8.89 13.17 0.44
CA ARG A 90 9.10 12.76 1.84
C ARG A 90 7.79 12.58 2.58
N THR A 91 6.85 13.49 2.41
CA THR A 91 5.53 13.39 3.02
C THR A 91 4.79 12.14 2.53
N ALA A 92 4.86 11.87 1.23
CA ALA A 92 4.25 10.66 0.65
C ALA A 92 4.92 9.38 1.19
N ALA A 93 6.25 9.38 1.36
CA ALA A 93 6.99 8.26 1.94
C ALA A 93 6.57 8.01 3.40
N GLU A 94 6.44 9.05 4.19
CA GLU A 94 5.99 8.96 5.58
C GLU A 94 4.58 8.39 5.68
N ARG A 95 3.68 8.82 4.81
CA ARG A 95 2.32 8.28 4.74
C ARG A 95 2.30 6.80 4.38
N ALA A 96 3.13 6.39 3.42
CA ALA A 96 3.25 4.99 3.03
C ALA A 96 3.77 4.13 4.19
N ARG A 97 4.76 4.61 4.93
CA ARG A 97 5.30 3.92 6.10
C ARG A 97 4.30 3.84 7.24
N ALA A 98 3.55 4.91 7.49
CA ALA A 98 2.51 4.93 8.51
C ALA A 98 1.40 3.93 8.17
N GLN A 99 1.01 3.85 6.91
CA GLN A 99 0.00 2.91 6.45
C GLN A 99 0.48 1.46 6.58
N THR A 100 1.75 1.20 6.28
CA THR A 100 2.39 -0.10 6.48
C THR A 100 2.33 -0.50 7.95
N ALA A 101 2.67 0.41 8.86
CA ALA A 101 2.64 0.16 10.30
C ALA A 101 1.23 -0.19 10.78
N GLU A 102 0.21 0.51 10.28
CA GLU A 102 -1.18 0.22 10.60
C GLU A 102 -1.62 -1.16 10.12
N TRP A 103 -1.25 -1.52 8.89
CA TRP A 103 -1.55 -2.84 8.34
C TRP A 103 -0.89 -3.97 9.12
N LEU A 104 0.37 -3.81 9.50
CA LEU A 104 1.09 -4.80 10.29
C LEU A 104 0.50 -4.92 11.70
N LYS A 105 0.14 -3.82 12.31
CA LYS A 105 -0.50 -3.80 13.62
C LYS A 105 -1.86 -4.49 13.59
N ALA A 106 -2.67 -4.25 12.55
CA ALA A 106 -3.96 -4.89 12.36
C ALA A 106 -3.82 -6.41 12.19
N SER A 107 -2.76 -6.88 11.52
CA SER A 107 -2.51 -8.31 11.32
C SER A 107 -2.00 -9.01 12.58
N GLU A 108 -1.37 -8.29 13.51
CA GLU A 108 -0.83 -8.85 14.75
C GLU A 108 -1.86 -8.96 15.87
N SER A 109 -2.98 -8.26 15.77
CA SER A 109 -4.00 -8.22 16.80
C SER A 109 -5.32 -8.83 16.32
N PRO A 110 -5.39 -10.16 16.13
CA PRO A 110 -6.56 -10.79 15.54
C PRO A 110 -7.77 -10.92 16.46
N THR A 111 -7.65 -10.63 17.74
CA THR A 111 -8.67 -10.99 18.75
C THR A 111 -8.95 -9.90 19.75
N SER A 112 -8.96 -8.72 19.35
CA SER A 112 -9.40 -7.66 20.26
C SER A 112 -10.91 -7.52 20.30
#